data_d48afbb9f997e7fdc40dc2f444f1c134
#
_entry.id   d48afbb9f997e7fdc40dc2f444f1c134
#
_cell.length_a   1.000
_cell.length_b   1.000
_cell.length_c   1.000
_cell.angle_alpha   90.00
_cell.angle_beta   90.00
_cell.angle_gamma   90.00
#
_symmetry.space_group_name_H-M   'P 1'
#
loop_
_entity.id
_entity.type
_entity.pdbx_description
1 polymer ?
#
loop_
_entity_poly.entity_id
_entity_poly.type
_entity_poly.pdbx_seq_one_letter_code
_entity_poly.pdbx_strand_id
1 'polypeptide(L)'
;MKKRTWIACIVPAALALLCTLLPQRMLSQRVALPYQAFMGKLTAHTNVPVGEVIYLALGALVLLLPLRAGFLCLRDRSWLPARRLIGQALCALCVGMLAITLLWSPIARTKTLPAPLPSRLPRALYDLCDHLMAQAESLSGSMDDSALTSDQLIDAAQDAMAALTGRAPVVKAARYPELLGKLGLAGVCFPLTGEAIVRGDLARVLLPFVAAHEGAHQLGYGSEAEANLIAYRALQLGKQPLRYAGAMFALYYAMDALKDADPAAYAERTSALSQRVLSDFDRLIRFQRAATGLRAGVLDAFLRLNGQSGRTAYGLMIDYLLEADAP
;
A
#
# COMPACT_ATOMS: atom_id res chain seq x y z
N MET A 1 23.51 29.96 9.42
CA MET A 1 22.59 29.90 8.26
C MET A 1 22.12 31.31 7.93
N LYS A 2 22.01 31.67 6.65
CA LYS A 2 21.46 32.98 6.24
C LYS A 2 19.96 33.01 6.53
N LYS A 3 19.39 34.20 6.85
CA LYS A 3 17.93 34.40 7.09
C LYS A 3 17.04 33.70 6.06
N ARG A 4 17.45 33.70 4.77
CA ARG A 4 16.74 33.03 3.67
C ARG A 4 16.60 31.50 3.84
N THR A 5 17.60 30.83 4.44
CA THR A 5 17.54 29.37 4.64
C THR A 5 16.54 29.01 5.75
N TRP A 6 16.44 29.80 6.82
CA TRP A 6 15.46 29.61 7.89
C TRP A 6 14.02 29.79 7.37
N ILE A 7 13.77 30.82 6.58
CA ILE A 7 12.46 31.06 5.95
C ILE A 7 12.09 29.88 5.04
N ALA A 8 13.02 29.39 4.24
CA ALA A 8 12.80 28.25 3.33
C ALA A 8 12.51 26.93 4.05
N CYS A 9 12.88 26.76 5.32
CA CYS A 9 12.49 25.60 6.13
C CYS A 9 11.20 25.85 6.93
N ILE A 10 11.07 27.01 7.53
CA ILE A 10 9.93 27.32 8.42
C ILE A 10 8.62 27.40 7.64
N VAL A 11 8.63 28.04 6.45
CA VAL A 11 7.40 28.22 5.67
C VAL A 11 6.77 26.89 5.26
N PRO A 12 7.49 25.93 4.62
CA PRO A 12 6.91 24.64 4.29
C PRO A 12 6.46 23.85 5.53
N ALA A 13 7.22 23.90 6.64
CA ALA A 13 6.85 23.21 7.85
C ALA A 13 5.56 23.82 8.49
N ALA A 14 5.45 25.14 8.53
CA ALA A 14 4.25 25.83 9.01
C ALA A 14 3.03 25.56 8.11
N LEU A 15 3.22 25.54 6.78
CA LEU A 15 2.17 25.19 5.83
C LEU A 15 1.74 23.72 6.02
N ALA A 16 2.69 22.79 6.19
CA ALA A 16 2.37 21.40 6.46
C ALA A 16 1.52 21.26 7.74
N LEU A 17 1.91 21.95 8.82
CA LEU A 17 1.13 21.97 10.05
C LEU A 17 -0.25 22.58 9.84
N LEU A 18 -0.37 23.70 9.15
CA LEU A 18 -1.65 24.33 8.82
C LEU A 18 -2.55 23.38 8.02
N CYS A 19 -2.00 22.66 7.05
CA CYS A 19 -2.75 21.69 6.26
C CYS A 19 -3.32 20.55 7.12
N THR A 20 -2.66 20.15 8.23
CA THR A 20 -3.22 19.13 9.14
C THR A 20 -4.46 19.61 9.89
N LEU A 21 -4.65 20.93 10.02
CA LEU A 21 -5.79 21.55 10.70
C LEU A 21 -6.98 21.77 9.76
N LEU A 22 -6.78 21.69 8.45
CA LEU A 22 -7.85 21.83 7.46
C LEU A 22 -8.70 20.56 7.35
N PRO A 23 -9.98 20.65 6.90
CA PRO A 23 -10.82 19.48 6.66
C PRO A 23 -10.17 18.54 5.64
N GLN A 24 -9.74 17.35 6.09
CA GLN A 24 -8.99 16.41 5.26
C GLN A 24 -9.78 15.95 4.02
N ARG A 25 -11.09 15.77 4.16
CA ARG A 25 -11.98 15.44 3.03
C ARG A 25 -11.96 16.50 1.93
N MET A 26 -11.94 17.77 2.32
CA MET A 26 -11.86 18.89 1.35
C MET A 26 -10.50 18.87 0.63
N LEU A 27 -9.39 18.72 1.36
CA LEU A 27 -8.05 18.62 0.77
C LEU A 27 -7.92 17.39 -0.15
N SER A 28 -8.46 16.25 0.27
CA SER A 28 -8.48 15.04 -0.54
C SER A 28 -9.20 15.29 -1.88
N GLN A 29 -10.44 15.77 -1.83
CA GLN A 29 -11.27 15.91 -3.02
C GLN A 29 -10.86 17.07 -3.96
N ARG A 30 -10.35 18.17 -3.41
CA ARG A 30 -10.02 19.37 -4.20
C ARG A 30 -8.56 19.51 -4.59
N VAL A 31 -7.66 18.83 -3.90
CA VAL A 31 -6.22 18.96 -4.12
C VAL A 31 -5.58 17.62 -4.44
N ALA A 32 -5.58 16.68 -3.50
CA ALA A 32 -4.79 15.47 -3.61
C ALA A 32 -5.26 14.54 -4.74
N LEU A 33 -6.53 14.18 -4.79
CA LEU A 33 -7.08 13.29 -5.82
C LEU A 33 -7.01 13.88 -7.24
N PRO A 34 -7.39 15.17 -7.49
CA PRO A 34 -7.21 15.77 -8.80
C PRO A 34 -5.73 15.79 -9.25
N TYR A 35 -4.82 16.12 -8.34
CA TYR A 35 -3.39 16.09 -8.62
C TYR A 35 -2.91 14.68 -9.00
N GLN A 36 -3.23 13.67 -8.18
CA GLN A 36 -2.83 12.28 -8.44
C GLN A 36 -3.44 11.75 -9.75
N ALA A 37 -4.71 12.06 -10.02
CA ALA A 37 -5.37 11.70 -11.27
C ALA A 37 -4.69 12.36 -12.49
N PHE A 38 -4.28 13.61 -12.38
CA PHE A 38 -3.54 14.30 -13.44
C PHE A 38 -2.16 13.68 -13.65
N MET A 39 -1.40 13.50 -12.58
CA MET A 39 -0.05 12.91 -12.64
C MET A 39 -0.10 11.45 -13.12
N GLY A 40 -1.05 10.66 -12.63
CA GLY A 40 -1.24 9.29 -13.08
C GLY A 40 -1.53 9.18 -14.57
N LYS A 41 -2.36 10.10 -15.14
CA LYS A 41 -2.57 10.18 -16.59
C LYS A 41 -1.30 10.54 -17.34
N LEU A 42 -0.53 11.50 -16.82
CA LEU A 42 0.73 11.93 -17.45
C LEU A 42 1.76 10.78 -17.48
N THR A 43 1.90 10.05 -16.37
CA THR A 43 2.84 8.95 -16.25
C THR A 43 2.34 7.65 -16.90
N ALA A 44 1.04 7.50 -17.14
CA ALA A 44 0.46 6.32 -17.81
C ALA A 44 1.04 6.08 -19.21
N HIS A 45 1.48 7.13 -19.89
CA HIS A 45 2.10 7.03 -21.23
C HIS A 45 3.53 6.50 -21.22
N THR A 46 4.12 6.29 -20.05
CA THR A 46 5.48 5.74 -19.92
C THR A 46 5.42 4.30 -19.42
N ASN A 47 6.20 3.41 -20.05
CA ASN A 47 6.37 2.03 -19.57
C ASN A 47 7.32 1.95 -18.37
N VAL A 48 8.01 3.06 -18.04
CA VAL A 48 8.93 3.13 -16.91
C VAL A 48 8.22 3.75 -15.73
N PRO A 49 8.28 3.15 -14.53
CA PRO A 49 7.76 3.74 -13.32
C PRO A 49 8.55 5.01 -12.95
N VAL A 50 7.97 6.19 -13.23
CA VAL A 50 8.62 7.50 -13.01
C VAL A 50 8.88 7.73 -11.52
N GLY A 51 7.93 7.30 -10.67
CA GLY A 51 8.08 7.37 -9.23
C GLY A 51 9.32 6.62 -8.73
N GLU A 52 9.55 5.42 -9.23
CA GLU A 52 10.72 4.61 -8.88
C GLU A 52 12.03 5.32 -9.25
N VAL A 53 12.10 5.93 -10.44
CA VAL A 53 13.26 6.71 -10.88
C VAL A 53 13.49 7.93 -9.99
N ILE A 54 12.44 8.66 -9.64
CA ILE A 54 12.53 9.82 -8.74
C ILE A 54 13.05 9.41 -7.36
N TYR A 55 12.50 8.33 -6.77
CA TYR A 55 12.93 7.89 -5.44
C TYR A 55 14.35 7.33 -5.45
N LEU A 56 14.77 6.66 -6.53
CA LEU A 56 16.17 6.26 -6.71
C LEU A 56 17.12 7.45 -6.78
N ALA A 57 16.74 8.47 -7.56
CA ALA A 57 17.52 9.70 -7.66
C ALA A 57 17.62 10.44 -6.32
N LEU A 58 16.52 10.49 -5.56
CA LEU A 58 16.50 11.06 -4.19
C LEU A 58 17.38 10.24 -3.24
N GLY A 59 17.32 8.90 -3.30
CA GLY A 59 18.18 8.02 -2.51
C GLY A 59 19.65 8.21 -2.83
N ALA A 60 20.01 8.29 -4.12
CA ALA A 60 21.37 8.58 -4.55
C ALA A 60 21.83 9.97 -4.05
N LEU A 61 20.97 10.97 -4.09
CA LEU A 61 21.28 12.31 -3.60
C LEU A 61 21.58 12.30 -2.10
N VAL A 62 20.78 11.57 -1.30
CA VAL A 62 20.99 11.41 0.15
C VAL A 62 22.34 10.78 0.46
N LEU A 63 22.80 9.83 -0.37
CA LEU A 63 24.12 9.20 -0.21
C LEU A 63 25.29 10.09 -0.68
N LEU A 64 25.11 10.79 -1.79
CA LEU A 64 26.20 11.59 -2.40
C LEU A 64 26.42 12.94 -1.72
N LEU A 65 25.37 13.56 -1.16
CA LEU A 65 25.50 14.86 -0.51
C LEU A 65 26.46 14.85 0.70
N PRO A 66 26.41 13.89 1.63
CA PRO A 66 27.39 13.83 2.74
C PRO A 66 28.82 13.60 2.27
N LEU A 67 29.01 12.75 1.25
CA LEU A 67 30.33 12.50 0.67
C LEU A 67 30.91 13.78 0.06
N ARG A 68 30.10 14.52 -0.71
CA ARG A 68 30.47 15.81 -1.25
C ARG A 68 30.76 16.84 -0.15
N ALA A 69 29.96 16.86 0.91
CA ALA A 69 30.18 17.75 2.06
C ALA A 69 31.51 17.47 2.73
N GLY A 70 31.82 16.20 3.00
CA GLY A 70 33.07 15.77 3.62
C GLY A 70 34.28 16.16 2.74
N PHE A 71 34.23 15.88 1.44
CA PHE A 71 35.27 16.25 0.49
C PHE A 71 35.52 17.76 0.49
N LEU A 72 34.46 18.59 0.40
CA LEU A 72 34.58 20.05 0.38
C LEU A 72 35.12 20.60 1.73
N CYS A 73 34.70 20.02 2.85
CA CYS A 73 35.21 20.43 4.18
C CYS A 73 36.70 20.15 4.31
N LEU A 74 37.17 19.00 3.84
CA LEU A 74 38.60 18.66 3.83
C LEU A 74 39.41 19.56 2.91
N ARG A 75 38.89 19.81 1.70
CA ARG A 75 39.54 20.67 0.69
C ARG A 75 39.67 22.12 1.18
N ASP A 76 38.57 22.68 1.67
CA ASP A 76 38.49 24.10 2.05
C ASP A 76 38.90 24.35 3.50
N ARG A 77 39.27 23.30 4.24
CA ARG A 77 39.58 23.34 5.69
C ARG A 77 38.54 24.12 6.52
N SER A 78 37.30 24.00 6.14
CA SER A 78 36.18 24.76 6.70
C SER A 78 34.91 23.90 6.82
N TRP A 79 34.13 24.10 7.88
CA TRP A 79 32.82 23.47 8.07
C TRP A 79 31.69 24.19 7.32
N LEU A 80 31.97 25.27 6.62
CA LEU A 80 30.94 26.05 5.93
C LEU A 80 30.19 25.26 4.84
N PRO A 81 30.85 24.40 4.02
CA PRO A 81 30.17 23.55 3.06
C PRO A 81 29.17 22.58 3.71
N ALA A 82 29.57 21.93 4.81
CA ALA A 82 28.68 21.02 5.55
C ALA A 82 27.45 21.74 6.08
N ARG A 83 27.61 22.90 6.72
CA ARG A 83 26.48 23.72 7.20
C ARG A 83 25.51 24.12 6.11
N ARG A 84 26.00 24.44 4.90
CA ARG A 84 25.15 24.76 3.73
C ARG A 84 24.35 23.53 3.29
N LEU A 85 25.00 22.37 3.19
CA LEU A 85 24.36 21.12 2.78
C LEU A 85 23.33 20.63 3.78
N ILE A 86 23.61 20.72 5.08
CA ILE A 86 22.62 20.44 6.15
C ILE A 86 21.41 21.36 6.00
N GLY A 87 21.63 22.66 5.78
CA GLY A 87 20.52 23.59 5.57
C GLY A 87 19.67 23.24 4.33
N GLN A 88 20.30 22.84 3.23
CA GLN A 88 19.59 22.40 2.02
C GLN A 88 18.82 21.08 2.25
N ALA A 89 19.42 20.12 2.97
CA ALA A 89 18.78 18.86 3.31
C ALA A 89 17.55 19.08 4.19
N LEU A 90 17.64 19.96 5.18
CA LEU A 90 16.50 20.33 6.05
C LEU A 90 15.38 21.01 5.23
N CYS A 91 15.72 21.91 4.31
CA CYS A 91 14.71 22.51 3.41
C CYS A 91 14.03 21.46 2.54
N ALA A 92 14.80 20.55 1.93
CA ALA A 92 14.25 19.49 1.11
C ALA A 92 13.34 18.56 1.92
N LEU A 93 13.71 18.22 3.17
CA LEU A 93 12.88 17.46 4.08
C LEU A 93 11.55 18.17 4.39
N CYS A 94 11.60 19.47 4.72
CA CYS A 94 10.38 20.25 5.00
C CYS A 94 9.45 20.33 3.78
N VAL A 95 10.01 20.50 2.58
CA VAL A 95 9.24 20.50 1.32
C VAL A 95 8.64 19.10 1.05
N GLY A 96 9.41 18.03 1.27
CA GLY A 96 8.92 16.65 1.13
C GLY A 96 7.79 16.35 2.12
N MET A 97 7.91 16.77 3.38
CA MET A 97 6.84 16.64 4.36
C MET A 97 5.58 17.41 3.95
N LEU A 98 5.74 18.63 3.43
CA LEU A 98 4.60 19.41 2.91
C LEU A 98 3.92 18.68 1.74
N ALA A 99 4.70 18.12 0.82
CA ALA A 99 4.16 17.35 -0.30
C ALA A 99 3.36 16.13 0.17
N ILE A 100 3.90 15.33 1.10
CA ILE A 100 3.18 14.19 1.68
C ILE A 100 1.92 14.65 2.41
N THR A 101 1.99 15.72 3.19
CA THR A 101 0.85 16.26 3.93
C THR A 101 -0.26 16.78 3.00
N LEU A 102 0.08 17.30 1.82
CA LEU A 102 -0.91 17.80 0.86
C LEU A 102 -1.45 16.70 -0.06
N LEU A 103 -0.61 15.77 -0.46
CA LEU A 103 -0.92 14.84 -1.57
C LEU A 103 -1.29 13.43 -1.11
N TRP A 104 -0.86 13.01 0.09
CA TRP A 104 -1.17 11.67 0.59
C TRP A 104 -2.01 11.68 1.87
N SER A 105 -1.61 12.43 2.90
CA SER A 105 -2.30 12.38 4.18
C SER A 105 -3.81 12.67 4.11
N PRO A 106 -4.30 13.60 3.25
CA PRO A 106 -5.72 13.83 3.12
C PRO A 106 -6.47 12.61 2.56
N ILE A 107 -5.87 11.87 1.62
CA ILE A 107 -6.45 10.64 1.07
C ILE A 107 -6.48 9.56 2.15
N ALA A 108 -5.33 9.30 2.79
CA ALA A 108 -5.19 8.26 3.80
C ALA A 108 -6.08 8.46 5.04
N ARG A 109 -6.39 9.71 5.39
CA ARG A 109 -7.27 10.06 6.52
C ARG A 109 -8.74 10.16 6.15
N THR A 110 -9.09 10.23 4.87
CA THR A 110 -10.47 10.33 4.43
C THR A 110 -11.04 8.95 4.22
N LYS A 111 -11.99 8.54 5.07
CA LYS A 111 -12.76 7.32 4.83
C LYS A 111 -13.74 7.55 3.69
N THR A 112 -13.73 6.66 2.72
CA THR A 112 -14.58 6.67 1.53
C THR A 112 -15.85 5.87 1.77
N LEU A 113 -15.72 4.79 2.56
CA LEU A 113 -16.81 3.92 2.95
C LEU A 113 -17.32 4.27 4.35
N PRO A 114 -18.60 4.01 4.67
CA PRO A 114 -19.10 4.07 6.03
C PRO A 114 -18.25 3.16 6.94
N ALA A 115 -18.05 3.56 8.20
CA ALA A 115 -17.39 2.67 9.15
C ALA A 115 -18.22 1.42 9.35
N PRO A 116 -17.62 0.21 9.33
CA PRO A 116 -18.38 -1.02 9.60
C PRO A 116 -18.91 -1.00 11.02
N LEU A 117 -20.09 -1.55 11.20
CA LEU A 117 -20.63 -1.80 12.54
C LEU A 117 -19.77 -2.88 13.19
N PRO A 118 -19.41 -2.76 14.47
CA PRO A 118 -18.65 -3.78 15.18
C PRO A 118 -19.53 -5.02 15.42
N SER A 119 -19.73 -5.82 14.37
CA SER A 119 -20.45 -7.10 14.44
C SER A 119 -19.44 -8.22 14.70
N ARG A 120 -19.08 -8.44 15.94
CA ARG A 120 -18.21 -9.55 16.36
C ARG A 120 -19.03 -10.66 16.97
N LEU A 121 -20.00 -11.18 16.24
CA LEU A 121 -20.56 -12.49 16.63
C LEU A 121 -19.53 -13.56 16.24
N PRO A 122 -19.01 -14.36 17.18
CA PRO A 122 -18.04 -15.41 16.87
C PRO A 122 -18.51 -16.32 15.74
N ARG A 123 -19.81 -16.61 15.70
CA ARG A 123 -20.44 -17.43 14.66
C ARG A 123 -20.27 -16.84 13.26
N ALA A 124 -20.49 -15.54 13.08
CA ALA A 124 -20.33 -14.90 11.77
C ALA A 124 -18.88 -14.99 11.25
N LEU A 125 -17.90 -14.92 12.15
CA LEU A 125 -16.49 -15.11 11.79
C LEU A 125 -16.19 -16.56 11.37
N TYR A 126 -16.79 -17.56 12.06
CA TYR A 126 -16.67 -18.96 11.66
C TYR A 126 -17.29 -19.21 10.30
N ASP A 127 -18.51 -18.73 10.09
CA ASP A 127 -19.22 -18.87 8.81
C ASP A 127 -18.46 -18.21 7.66
N LEU A 128 -17.85 -17.03 7.88
CA LEU A 128 -16.99 -16.35 6.92
C LEU A 128 -15.72 -17.17 6.61
N CYS A 129 -15.05 -17.70 7.62
CA CYS A 129 -13.87 -18.56 7.42
C CYS A 129 -14.24 -19.80 6.59
N ASP A 130 -15.33 -20.48 6.93
CA ASP A 130 -15.80 -21.68 6.25
C ASP A 130 -16.17 -21.38 4.79
N HIS A 131 -16.85 -20.25 4.53
CA HIS A 131 -17.15 -19.78 3.17
C HIS A 131 -15.89 -19.53 2.35
N LEU A 132 -14.93 -18.77 2.91
CA LEU A 132 -13.69 -18.45 2.23
C LEU A 132 -12.79 -19.67 2.00
N MET A 133 -12.78 -20.63 2.92
CA MET A 133 -12.12 -21.92 2.75
C MET A 133 -12.73 -22.69 1.58
N ALA A 134 -14.06 -22.85 1.55
CA ALA A 134 -14.76 -23.55 0.47
C ALA A 134 -14.50 -22.86 -0.88
N GLN A 135 -14.50 -21.53 -0.93
CA GLN A 135 -14.17 -20.78 -2.13
C GLN A 135 -12.72 -21.01 -2.57
N ALA A 136 -11.74 -20.96 -1.67
CA ALA A 136 -10.34 -21.22 -1.96
C ALA A 136 -10.14 -22.64 -2.49
N GLU A 137 -10.75 -23.65 -1.86
CA GLU A 137 -10.67 -25.05 -2.29
C GLU A 137 -11.27 -25.25 -3.69
N SER A 138 -12.42 -24.67 -3.97
CA SER A 138 -13.09 -24.80 -5.28
C SER A 138 -12.30 -24.14 -6.43
N LEU A 139 -11.47 -23.15 -6.13
CA LEU A 139 -10.68 -22.38 -7.07
C LEU A 139 -9.20 -22.80 -7.09
N SER A 140 -8.82 -23.72 -6.21
CA SER A 140 -7.44 -24.17 -6.04
C SER A 140 -6.85 -24.70 -7.32
N GLY A 141 -5.88 -24.43 -7.91
CA GLY A 141 -5.40 -24.88 -9.23
C GLY A 141 -5.62 -23.88 -10.35
N SER A 142 -6.65 -23.05 -10.25
CA SER A 142 -6.94 -22.06 -11.29
C SER A 142 -5.77 -21.12 -11.60
N MET A 143 -4.92 -20.85 -10.60
CA MET A 143 -3.72 -20.02 -10.75
C MET A 143 -2.62 -20.76 -11.51
N ASP A 144 -2.39 -22.02 -11.21
CA ASP A 144 -1.37 -22.86 -11.87
C ASP A 144 -1.80 -23.23 -13.29
N ASP A 145 -3.08 -23.53 -13.49
CA ASP A 145 -3.68 -23.88 -14.78
C ASP A 145 -3.77 -22.67 -15.73
N SER A 146 -3.67 -21.45 -15.18
CA SER A 146 -3.68 -20.25 -16.00
C SER A 146 -2.33 -20.04 -16.69
N ALA A 147 -2.35 -19.83 -18.01
CA ALA A 147 -1.16 -19.46 -18.78
C ALA A 147 -0.79 -17.96 -18.67
N LEU A 148 -1.44 -17.21 -17.79
CA LEU A 148 -1.25 -15.76 -17.67
C LEU A 148 0.15 -15.43 -17.15
N THR A 149 0.81 -14.47 -17.79
CA THR A 149 2.06 -13.87 -17.29
C THR A 149 1.80 -12.92 -16.10
N SER A 150 2.85 -12.47 -15.42
CA SER A 150 2.73 -11.47 -14.35
C SER A 150 2.05 -10.18 -14.85
N ASP A 151 2.45 -9.68 -16.03
CA ASP A 151 1.84 -8.48 -16.60
C ASP A 151 0.36 -8.69 -16.91
N GLN A 152 -0.01 -9.83 -17.47
CA GLN A 152 -1.41 -10.17 -17.74
C GLN A 152 -2.25 -10.34 -16.46
N LEU A 153 -1.65 -10.77 -15.34
CA LEU A 153 -2.32 -10.83 -14.05
C LEU A 153 -2.54 -9.41 -13.47
N ILE A 154 -1.59 -8.50 -13.66
CA ILE A 154 -1.72 -7.09 -13.29
C ILE A 154 -2.83 -6.43 -14.13
N ASP A 155 -2.82 -6.62 -15.46
CA ASP A 155 -3.84 -6.07 -16.36
C ASP A 155 -5.23 -6.59 -16.01
N ALA A 156 -5.36 -7.90 -15.77
CA ALA A 156 -6.64 -8.48 -15.38
C ALA A 156 -7.15 -7.94 -14.02
N ALA A 157 -6.25 -7.63 -13.08
CA ALA A 157 -6.62 -6.98 -11.83
C ALA A 157 -7.09 -5.53 -12.06
N GLN A 158 -6.48 -4.79 -12.99
CA GLN A 158 -6.91 -3.44 -13.39
C GLN A 158 -8.30 -3.48 -14.03
N ASP A 159 -8.57 -4.44 -14.91
CA ASP A 159 -9.88 -4.66 -15.55
C ASP A 159 -10.96 -4.97 -14.51
N ALA A 160 -10.64 -5.82 -13.54
CA ALA A 160 -11.55 -6.15 -12.45
C ALA A 160 -11.84 -4.91 -11.56
N MET A 161 -10.84 -4.09 -11.31
CA MET A 161 -11.00 -2.80 -10.61
C MET A 161 -11.90 -1.84 -11.40
N ALA A 162 -11.72 -1.77 -12.73
CA ALA A 162 -12.55 -0.96 -13.61
C ALA A 162 -14.01 -1.42 -13.59
N ALA A 163 -14.25 -2.73 -13.60
CA ALA A 163 -15.58 -3.32 -13.53
C ALA A 163 -16.31 -2.96 -12.22
N LEU A 164 -15.60 -2.92 -11.09
CA LEU A 164 -16.19 -2.57 -9.79
C LEU A 164 -16.42 -1.06 -9.63
N THR A 165 -15.41 -0.26 -10.03
CA THR A 165 -15.35 1.17 -9.64
C THR A 165 -15.77 2.12 -10.76
N GLY A 166 -15.96 1.62 -11.97
CA GLY A 166 -16.16 2.44 -13.18
C GLY A 166 -14.89 3.19 -13.64
N ARG A 167 -13.73 2.94 -13.00
CA ARG A 167 -12.45 3.62 -13.28
C ARG A 167 -11.31 2.59 -13.28
N ALA A 168 -10.56 2.54 -14.37
CA ALA A 168 -9.36 1.70 -14.43
C ALA A 168 -8.18 2.41 -13.73
N PRO A 169 -7.55 1.78 -12.72
CA PRO A 169 -6.25 2.24 -12.26
C PRO A 169 -5.18 1.92 -13.29
N VAL A 170 -4.03 2.59 -13.22
CA VAL A 170 -2.85 2.26 -14.00
C VAL A 170 -1.78 1.75 -13.05
N VAL A 171 -1.66 0.43 -12.98
CA VAL A 171 -0.68 -0.26 -12.13
C VAL A 171 0.45 -0.77 -13.00
N LYS A 172 1.68 -0.48 -12.61
CA LYS A 172 2.89 -0.86 -13.34
C LYS A 172 3.71 -1.89 -12.56
N ALA A 173 4.36 -2.79 -13.29
CA ALA A 173 5.39 -3.62 -12.68
C ALA A 173 6.63 -2.78 -12.33
N ALA A 174 7.18 -3.00 -11.13
CA ALA A 174 8.42 -2.36 -10.69
C ALA A 174 9.59 -2.72 -11.63
N ARG A 175 10.42 -1.75 -11.95
CA ARG A 175 11.65 -1.98 -12.71
C ARG A 175 12.75 -2.63 -11.86
N TYR A 176 12.75 -2.33 -10.56
CA TYR A 176 13.71 -2.85 -9.58
C TYR A 176 12.96 -3.51 -8.41
N PRO A 177 12.29 -4.67 -8.65
CA PRO A 177 11.45 -5.33 -7.65
C PRO A 177 12.24 -5.74 -6.40
N GLU A 178 13.53 -6.09 -6.54
CA GLU A 178 14.39 -6.46 -5.42
C GLU A 178 14.61 -5.29 -4.46
N LEU A 179 14.64 -4.06 -4.96
CA LEU A 179 14.78 -2.87 -4.11
C LEU A 179 13.53 -2.67 -3.25
N LEU A 180 12.34 -2.75 -3.84
CA LEU A 180 11.07 -2.73 -3.09
C LEU A 180 11.03 -3.86 -2.06
N GLY A 181 11.47 -5.06 -2.45
CA GLY A 181 11.59 -6.20 -1.53
C GLY A 181 12.52 -5.95 -0.36
N LYS A 182 13.68 -5.33 -0.60
CA LYS A 182 14.62 -4.92 0.47
C LYS A 182 14.00 -3.85 1.39
N LEU A 183 13.10 -3.04 0.89
CA LEU A 183 12.34 -2.08 1.70
C LEU A 183 11.13 -2.71 2.41
N GLY A 184 10.83 -3.99 2.12
CA GLY A 184 9.68 -4.70 2.68
C GLY A 184 8.35 -4.31 2.03
N LEU A 185 8.40 -3.75 0.82
CA LEU A 185 7.22 -3.32 0.07
C LEU A 185 6.88 -4.35 -1.01
N ALA A 186 5.61 -4.69 -1.14
CA ALA A 186 5.06 -5.51 -2.22
C ALA A 186 4.63 -4.65 -3.41
N GLY A 187 4.12 -3.49 -3.10
CA GLY A 187 3.75 -2.43 -4.02
C GLY A 187 3.82 -1.09 -3.31
N VAL A 188 3.53 -0.04 -4.04
CA VAL A 188 3.48 1.32 -3.51
C VAL A 188 2.70 2.25 -4.45
N CYS A 189 1.83 3.04 -3.89
CA CYS A 189 1.25 4.19 -4.59
C CYS A 189 2.10 5.43 -4.30
N PHE A 190 2.73 5.99 -5.34
CA PHE A 190 3.61 7.17 -5.22
C PHE A 190 2.81 8.48 -5.28
N PRO A 191 2.71 9.23 -4.18
CA PRO A 191 1.87 10.44 -4.13
C PRO A 191 2.32 11.54 -5.10
N LEU A 192 3.61 11.65 -5.41
CA LEU A 192 4.14 12.70 -6.29
C LEU A 192 3.88 12.43 -7.77
N THR A 193 3.81 11.18 -8.17
CA THR A 193 3.64 10.78 -9.58
C THR A 193 2.27 10.19 -9.86
N GLY A 194 1.47 9.94 -8.81
CA GLY A 194 0.15 9.30 -8.95
C GLY A 194 0.23 7.87 -9.49
N GLU A 195 1.39 7.23 -9.47
CA GLU A 195 1.61 5.88 -9.99
C GLU A 195 1.37 4.83 -8.91
N ALA A 196 0.66 3.78 -9.26
CA ALA A 196 0.62 2.53 -8.52
C ALA A 196 1.64 1.56 -9.13
N ILE A 197 2.50 1.00 -8.30
CA ILE A 197 3.60 0.13 -8.73
C ILE A 197 3.57 -1.13 -7.88
N VAL A 198 3.72 -2.30 -8.51
CA VAL A 198 3.73 -3.59 -7.84
C VAL A 198 4.97 -4.39 -8.24
N ARG A 199 5.48 -5.20 -7.32
CA ARG A 199 6.56 -6.14 -7.61
C ARG A 199 6.03 -7.26 -8.50
N GLY A 200 6.53 -7.32 -9.73
CA GLY A 200 6.17 -8.38 -10.70
C GLY A 200 6.77 -9.77 -10.36
N ASP A 201 7.71 -9.85 -9.42
CA ASP A 201 8.36 -11.07 -8.93
C ASP A 201 7.64 -11.72 -7.74
N LEU A 202 6.49 -11.20 -7.33
CA LEU A 202 5.65 -11.82 -6.31
C LEU A 202 5.15 -13.20 -6.76
N ALA A 203 4.90 -14.08 -5.78
CA ALA A 203 4.19 -15.32 -6.07
C ALA A 203 2.86 -15.02 -6.78
N ARG A 204 2.50 -15.83 -7.77
CA ARG A 204 1.33 -15.60 -8.63
C ARG A 204 0.02 -15.41 -7.84
N VAL A 205 -0.14 -16.13 -6.73
CA VAL A 205 -1.31 -16.01 -5.84
C VAL A 205 -1.39 -14.65 -5.13
N LEU A 206 -0.26 -13.95 -4.97
CA LEU A 206 -0.19 -12.64 -4.28
C LEU A 206 -0.41 -11.48 -5.26
N LEU A 207 0.10 -11.62 -6.48
CA LEU A 207 0.26 -10.52 -7.43
C LEU A 207 -1.06 -9.81 -7.79
N PRO A 208 -2.17 -10.50 -8.13
CA PRO A 208 -3.41 -9.81 -8.48
C PRO A 208 -3.99 -8.99 -7.33
N PHE A 209 -3.90 -9.52 -6.10
CA PHE A 209 -4.43 -8.80 -4.95
C PHE A 209 -3.61 -7.55 -4.64
N VAL A 210 -2.28 -7.64 -4.65
CA VAL A 210 -1.41 -6.49 -4.42
C VAL A 210 -1.61 -5.44 -5.53
N ALA A 211 -1.74 -5.87 -6.80
CA ALA A 211 -2.00 -4.95 -7.90
C ALA A 211 -3.35 -4.21 -7.72
N ALA A 212 -4.41 -4.92 -7.37
CA ALA A 212 -5.71 -4.32 -7.10
C ALA A 212 -5.68 -3.38 -5.87
N HIS A 213 -4.93 -3.74 -4.83
CA HIS A 213 -4.73 -2.93 -3.62
C HIS A 213 -4.02 -1.60 -3.95
N GLU A 214 -2.90 -1.62 -4.65
CA GLU A 214 -2.21 -0.40 -5.08
C GLU A 214 -3.06 0.43 -6.05
N GLY A 215 -3.81 -0.25 -6.91
CA GLY A 215 -4.80 0.39 -7.78
C GLY A 215 -5.92 1.08 -6.98
N ALA A 216 -6.37 0.49 -5.88
CA ALA A 216 -7.36 1.10 -4.99
C ALA A 216 -6.82 2.40 -4.37
N HIS A 217 -5.57 2.40 -3.91
CA HIS A 217 -4.92 3.62 -3.42
C HIS A 217 -4.85 4.72 -4.49
N GLN A 218 -4.51 4.37 -5.72
CA GLN A 218 -4.48 5.31 -6.85
C GLN A 218 -5.88 5.88 -7.14
N LEU A 219 -6.93 5.10 -6.96
CA LEU A 219 -8.31 5.54 -7.13
C LEU A 219 -8.86 6.36 -5.95
N GLY A 220 -8.10 6.46 -4.84
CA GLY A 220 -8.42 7.32 -3.71
C GLY A 220 -8.94 6.62 -2.46
N TYR A 221 -8.91 5.28 -2.44
CA TYR A 221 -9.17 4.49 -1.23
C TYR A 221 -7.92 4.48 -0.36
N GLY A 222 -7.77 5.48 0.50
CA GLY A 222 -6.52 5.73 1.22
C GLY A 222 -6.33 4.91 2.50
N SER A 223 -7.41 4.34 3.05
CA SER A 223 -7.35 3.42 4.19
C SER A 223 -6.94 2.03 3.73
N GLU A 224 -6.04 1.37 4.45
CA GLU A 224 -5.60 0.00 4.13
C GLU A 224 -6.77 -1.00 4.15
N ALA A 225 -7.70 -0.85 5.10
CA ALA A 225 -8.90 -1.68 5.18
C ALA A 225 -9.78 -1.50 3.94
N GLU A 226 -10.00 -0.26 3.51
CA GLU A 226 -10.81 0.02 2.32
C GLU A 226 -10.11 -0.45 1.05
N ALA A 227 -8.80 -0.23 0.92
CA ALA A 227 -8.04 -0.70 -0.23
C ALA A 227 -8.08 -2.23 -0.34
N ASN A 228 -7.92 -2.96 0.77
CA ASN A 228 -8.05 -4.41 0.82
C ASN A 228 -9.47 -4.88 0.45
N LEU A 229 -10.50 -4.23 1.00
CA LEU A 229 -11.90 -4.58 0.71
C LEU A 229 -12.23 -4.36 -0.77
N ILE A 230 -11.84 -3.22 -1.33
CA ILE A 230 -12.08 -2.90 -2.75
C ILE A 230 -11.31 -3.86 -3.66
N ALA A 231 -10.05 -4.19 -3.32
CA ALA A 231 -9.27 -5.19 -4.03
C ALA A 231 -9.97 -6.56 -4.02
N TYR A 232 -10.39 -7.03 -2.85
CA TYR A 232 -11.14 -8.28 -2.72
C TYR A 232 -12.40 -8.28 -3.60
N ARG A 233 -13.27 -7.26 -3.45
CA ARG A 233 -14.54 -7.15 -4.20
C ARG A 233 -14.31 -7.09 -5.71
N ALA A 234 -13.31 -6.35 -6.17
CA ALA A 234 -12.95 -6.28 -7.58
C ALA A 234 -12.53 -7.65 -8.12
N LEU A 235 -11.64 -8.32 -7.42
CA LEU A 235 -11.13 -9.62 -7.86
C LEU A 235 -12.23 -10.69 -7.90
N GLN A 236 -13.29 -10.58 -7.07
CA GLN A 236 -14.45 -11.49 -7.16
C GLN A 236 -15.24 -11.34 -8.47
N LEU A 237 -15.13 -10.20 -9.17
CA LEU A 237 -15.71 -9.99 -10.50
C LEU A 237 -14.84 -10.54 -11.63
N GLY A 238 -13.60 -10.91 -11.33
CA GLY A 238 -12.64 -11.41 -12.29
C GLY A 238 -12.77 -12.90 -12.62
N LYS A 239 -11.86 -13.39 -13.46
CA LYS A 239 -11.74 -14.82 -13.77
C LYS A 239 -11.25 -15.61 -12.55
N GLN A 240 -11.35 -16.95 -12.60
CA GLN A 240 -11.01 -17.84 -11.49
C GLN A 240 -9.65 -17.55 -10.80
N PRO A 241 -8.53 -17.30 -11.51
CA PRO A 241 -7.25 -16.98 -10.86
C PRO A 241 -7.30 -15.72 -9.98
N LEU A 242 -8.05 -14.70 -10.42
CA LEU A 242 -8.22 -13.46 -9.65
C LEU A 242 -9.10 -13.68 -8.42
N ARG A 243 -10.22 -14.42 -8.61
CA ARG A 243 -11.11 -14.79 -7.51
C ARG A 243 -10.38 -15.61 -6.45
N TYR A 244 -9.52 -16.54 -6.88
CA TYR A 244 -8.67 -17.31 -5.99
C TYR A 244 -7.73 -16.42 -5.18
N ALA A 245 -6.99 -15.51 -5.84
CA ALA A 245 -6.10 -14.57 -5.15
C ALA A 245 -6.86 -13.72 -4.12
N GLY A 246 -8.03 -13.20 -4.48
CA GLY A 246 -8.90 -12.46 -3.56
C GLY A 246 -9.35 -13.29 -2.36
N ALA A 247 -9.83 -14.52 -2.63
CA ALA A 247 -10.28 -15.45 -1.58
C ALA A 247 -9.15 -15.80 -0.60
N MET A 248 -7.94 -16.04 -1.10
CA MET A 248 -6.78 -16.37 -0.28
C MET A 248 -6.36 -15.22 0.66
N PHE A 249 -6.39 -13.96 0.20
CA PHE A 249 -6.11 -12.83 1.08
C PHE A 249 -7.22 -12.60 2.11
N ALA A 250 -8.50 -12.69 1.70
CA ALA A 250 -9.61 -12.59 2.64
C ALA A 250 -9.55 -13.72 3.69
N LEU A 251 -9.27 -14.96 3.26
CA LEU A 251 -9.08 -16.11 4.14
C LEU A 251 -7.94 -15.87 5.15
N TYR A 252 -6.82 -15.33 4.67
CA TYR A 252 -5.69 -15.02 5.56
C TYR A 252 -6.12 -14.08 6.69
N TYR A 253 -6.79 -12.97 6.38
CA TYR A 253 -7.22 -12.00 7.40
C TYR A 253 -8.34 -12.53 8.29
N ALA A 254 -9.27 -13.32 7.74
CA ALA A 254 -10.32 -13.95 8.53
C ALA A 254 -9.75 -14.98 9.52
N MET A 255 -8.79 -15.79 9.05
CA MET A 255 -8.12 -16.79 9.89
C MET A 255 -7.19 -16.13 10.92
N ASP A 256 -6.55 -14.99 10.61
CA ASP A 256 -5.76 -14.23 11.58
C ASP A 256 -6.65 -13.67 12.70
N ALA A 257 -7.81 -13.11 12.35
CA ALA A 257 -8.83 -12.68 13.32
C ALA A 257 -9.38 -13.86 14.14
N LEU A 258 -9.62 -15.02 13.52
CA LEU A 258 -10.07 -16.23 14.18
C LEU A 258 -9.02 -16.77 15.15
N LYS A 259 -7.76 -16.72 14.77
CA LYS A 259 -6.64 -17.16 15.62
C LYS A 259 -6.58 -16.37 16.94
N ASP A 260 -6.86 -15.06 16.88
CA ASP A 260 -6.89 -14.21 18.06
C ASP A 260 -8.15 -14.45 18.92
N ALA A 261 -9.29 -14.78 18.27
CA ALA A 261 -10.56 -14.99 18.93
C ALA A 261 -10.72 -16.41 19.48
N ASP A 262 -10.34 -17.43 18.72
CA ASP A 262 -10.44 -18.86 19.04
C ASP A 262 -9.31 -19.67 18.39
N PRO A 263 -8.16 -19.84 19.10
CA PRO A 263 -7.02 -20.60 18.59
C PRO A 263 -7.33 -22.07 18.26
N ALA A 264 -8.30 -22.68 18.94
CA ALA A 264 -8.66 -24.07 18.68
C ALA A 264 -9.42 -24.20 17.35
N ALA A 265 -10.41 -23.35 17.12
CA ALA A 265 -11.13 -23.29 15.85
C ALA A 265 -10.22 -22.92 14.67
N TYR A 266 -9.23 -22.06 14.89
CA TYR A 266 -8.18 -21.77 13.89
C TYR A 266 -7.36 -23.02 13.53
N ALA A 267 -6.89 -23.77 14.54
CA ALA A 267 -6.10 -24.99 14.33
C ALA A 267 -6.90 -26.07 13.57
N GLU A 268 -8.16 -26.28 13.95
CA GLU A 268 -9.07 -27.20 13.27
C GLU A 268 -9.20 -26.86 11.78
N ARG A 269 -9.54 -25.61 11.45
CA ARG A 269 -9.72 -25.15 10.06
C ARG A 269 -8.45 -25.20 9.26
N THR A 270 -7.32 -24.82 9.85
CA THR A 270 -6.02 -24.90 9.18
C THR A 270 -5.67 -26.34 8.82
N SER A 271 -5.98 -27.31 9.68
CA SER A 271 -5.73 -28.74 9.42
C SER A 271 -6.66 -29.34 8.37
N ALA A 272 -7.81 -28.70 8.10
CA ALA A 272 -8.78 -29.14 7.10
C ALA A 272 -8.46 -28.64 5.67
N LEU A 273 -7.52 -27.70 5.53
CA LEU A 273 -7.11 -27.19 4.21
C LEU A 273 -6.39 -28.27 3.41
N SER A 274 -6.70 -28.34 2.08
CA SER A 274 -5.94 -29.19 1.17
C SER A 274 -4.46 -28.75 1.10
N GLN A 275 -3.58 -29.68 0.75
CA GLN A 275 -2.14 -29.41 0.65
C GLN A 275 -1.82 -28.23 -0.29
N ARG A 276 -2.62 -28.05 -1.35
CA ARG A 276 -2.45 -26.94 -2.31
C ARG A 276 -2.81 -25.60 -1.67
N VAL A 277 -3.99 -25.49 -1.10
CA VAL A 277 -4.45 -24.27 -0.42
C VAL A 277 -3.55 -23.93 0.78
N LEU A 278 -3.15 -24.93 1.56
CA LEU A 278 -2.23 -24.75 2.67
C LEU A 278 -0.86 -24.22 2.22
N SER A 279 -0.32 -24.73 1.09
CA SER A 279 0.94 -24.21 0.54
C SER A 279 0.85 -22.74 0.17
N ASP A 280 -0.26 -22.29 -0.45
CA ASP A 280 -0.46 -20.88 -0.79
C ASP A 280 -0.77 -20.02 0.45
N PHE A 281 -1.48 -20.57 1.43
CA PHE A 281 -1.71 -19.92 2.71
C PHE A 281 -0.41 -19.70 3.48
N ASP A 282 0.50 -20.66 3.48
CA ASP A 282 1.84 -20.51 4.06
C ASP A 282 2.68 -19.47 3.32
N ARG A 283 2.52 -19.32 1.99
CA ARG A 283 3.17 -18.26 1.23
C ARG A 283 2.67 -16.87 1.68
N LEU A 284 1.37 -16.72 1.89
CA LEU A 284 0.77 -15.49 2.44
C LEU A 284 1.29 -15.18 3.85
N ILE A 285 1.31 -16.18 4.75
CA ILE A 285 1.87 -16.01 6.10
C ILE A 285 3.32 -15.52 6.03
N ARG A 286 4.16 -16.16 5.21
CA ARG A 286 5.57 -15.75 5.04
C ARG A 286 5.69 -14.35 4.46
N PHE A 287 4.87 -14.01 3.48
CA PHE A 287 4.80 -12.69 2.87
C PHE A 287 4.47 -11.61 3.91
N GLN A 288 3.42 -11.79 4.69
CA GLN A 288 2.99 -10.84 5.72
C GLN A 288 4.02 -10.70 6.86
N ARG A 289 4.72 -11.79 7.20
CA ARG A 289 5.78 -11.78 8.22
C ARG A 289 7.11 -11.22 7.73
N ALA A 290 7.33 -11.08 6.44
CA ALA A 290 8.60 -10.58 5.89
C ALA A 290 8.91 -9.13 6.28
N ALA A 291 7.89 -8.33 6.57
CA ALA A 291 8.05 -6.96 7.08
C ALA A 291 8.22 -6.98 8.62
N THR A 292 9.44 -7.17 9.10
CA THR A 292 9.78 -7.23 10.53
C THR A 292 10.84 -6.20 10.93
N GLY A 293 11.01 -5.99 12.22
CA GLY A 293 12.05 -5.11 12.78
C GLY A 293 11.81 -3.63 12.48
N LEU A 294 12.90 -2.90 12.21
CA LEU A 294 12.87 -1.45 11.99
C LEU A 294 11.92 -1.02 10.86
N ARG A 295 11.84 -1.82 9.78
CA ARG A 295 10.96 -1.54 8.63
C ARG A 295 9.49 -1.59 9.02
N ALA A 296 9.10 -2.61 9.80
CA ALA A 296 7.75 -2.73 10.32
C ALA A 296 7.38 -1.55 11.23
N GLY A 297 8.32 -1.10 12.08
CA GLY A 297 8.13 0.06 12.95
C GLY A 297 7.97 1.36 12.16
N VAL A 298 8.73 1.56 11.09
CA VAL A 298 8.60 2.75 10.22
C VAL A 298 7.25 2.76 9.51
N LEU A 299 6.82 1.62 8.95
CA LEU A 299 5.51 1.50 8.32
C LEU A 299 4.39 1.74 9.32
N ASP A 300 4.45 1.12 10.50
CA ASP A 300 3.46 1.30 11.56
C ASP A 300 3.35 2.78 11.99
N ALA A 301 4.50 3.45 12.18
CA ALA A 301 4.53 4.88 12.50
C ALA A 301 3.93 5.73 11.38
N PHE A 302 4.24 5.41 10.11
CA PHE A 302 3.67 6.10 8.96
C PHE A 302 2.14 5.97 8.89
N LEU A 303 1.62 4.75 9.07
CA LEU A 303 0.17 4.50 9.09
C LEU A 303 -0.51 5.25 10.25
N ARG A 304 0.05 5.22 11.46
CA ARG A 304 -0.49 5.96 12.62
C ARG A 304 -0.46 7.47 12.42
N LEU A 305 0.60 8.02 11.83
CA LEU A 305 0.68 9.44 11.47
C LEU A 305 -0.40 9.84 10.46
N ASN A 306 -0.86 8.91 9.64
CA ASN A 306 -1.96 9.09 8.70
C ASN A 306 -3.34 8.70 9.29
N GLY A 307 -3.45 8.54 10.61
CA GLY A 307 -4.74 8.32 11.30
C GLY A 307 -5.28 6.88 11.20
N GLN A 308 -4.43 5.91 10.86
CA GLN A 308 -4.79 4.49 10.80
C GLN A 308 -4.30 3.75 12.05
N SER A 309 -4.83 2.54 12.30
CA SER A 309 -4.49 1.73 13.48
C SER A 309 -3.11 1.03 13.36
N GLY A 310 -2.24 1.51 12.52
CA GLY A 310 -0.97 0.89 12.22
C GLY A 310 -1.16 -0.35 11.35
N ARG A 311 -0.27 -1.34 11.47
CA ARG A 311 -0.31 -2.55 10.66
C ARG A 311 -1.58 -3.39 10.83
N THR A 312 -2.29 -3.26 11.95
CA THR A 312 -3.60 -3.91 12.16
C THR A 312 -4.69 -3.35 11.24
N ALA A 313 -4.48 -2.16 10.64
CA ALA A 313 -5.43 -1.57 9.70
C ALA A 313 -5.78 -2.49 8.51
N TYR A 314 -4.83 -3.30 8.06
CA TYR A 314 -5.03 -4.22 6.94
C TYR A 314 -6.11 -5.27 7.23
N GLY A 315 -6.15 -5.81 8.44
CA GLY A 315 -7.12 -6.83 8.86
C GLY A 315 -8.54 -6.30 9.07
N LEU A 316 -8.72 -4.98 9.22
CA LEU A 316 -10.05 -4.38 9.44
C LEU A 316 -11.00 -4.53 8.24
N MET A 317 -10.53 -4.99 7.08
CA MET A 317 -11.41 -5.37 5.98
C MET A 317 -12.43 -6.43 6.37
N ILE A 318 -12.10 -7.29 7.34
CA ILE A 318 -12.98 -8.37 7.81
C ILE A 318 -14.24 -7.82 8.48
N ASP A 319 -14.13 -6.70 9.21
CA ASP A 319 -15.30 -6.07 9.82
C ASP A 319 -16.33 -5.65 8.74
N TYR A 320 -15.85 -5.18 7.56
CA TYR A 320 -16.73 -4.87 6.42
C TYR A 320 -17.35 -6.12 5.77
N LEU A 321 -16.62 -7.23 5.73
CA LEU A 321 -17.14 -8.48 5.18
C LEU A 321 -18.21 -9.08 6.09
N LEU A 322 -17.99 -9.05 7.41
CA LEU A 322 -18.94 -9.52 8.41
C LEU A 322 -20.24 -8.70 8.42
N GLU A 323 -20.18 -7.39 8.08
CA GLU A 323 -21.37 -6.54 7.95
C GLU A 323 -22.17 -6.87 6.68
N ALA A 324 -21.47 -7.16 5.56
CA ALA A 324 -22.12 -7.45 4.29
C ALA A 324 -22.88 -8.76 4.28
N ASP A 325 -22.45 -9.73 5.11
CA ASP A 325 -23.07 -11.05 5.27
C ASP A 325 -24.06 -11.08 6.46
N ALA A 326 -24.27 -9.97 7.15
CA ALA A 326 -25.32 -9.87 8.17
C ALA A 326 -26.70 -9.94 7.50
N PRO A 327 -27.64 -10.79 8.01
CA PRO A 327 -28.97 -11.00 7.41
C PRO A 327 -29.86 -9.75 7.47
#